data_2fd6ddf55042e7f161adfb8235fd388c
#
_entry.id   2fd6ddf55042e7f161adfb8235fd388c
#
_cell.length_a   1.000
_cell.length_b   1.000
_cell.length_c   1.000
_cell.angle_alpha   90.00
_cell.angle_beta   90.00
_cell.angle_gamma   90.00
#
_symmetry.space_group_name_H-M   'P 1'
#
loop_
_entity.id
_entity.type
_entity.pdbx_description
1 polymer ?
#
loop_
_entity_poly.entity_id
_entity_poly.type
_entity_poly.pdbx_seq_one_letter_code
_entity_poly.pdbx_strand_id
1 'polypeptide(L)'
;MFEKFTKEARAAVVEAQQVARETRSATIDTRHLLAALVGAPGPAADALRAAGLDPDDVVARARRTIAAGEPLDAGALAAVGVDLDEIRRRTDEVFGAGALDRAGARGPRRGKHVPFTDDAKKSLELALREAVRLKDRGIDGGHLLLGVLRADCPGCRVLADAASAANTDVAAVRVAAERAARAA
;
A
#
# COMPACT_ATOMS: atom_id res chain seq x y z
N MET A 1 6.65 -17.17 9.67
CA MET A 1 5.49 -16.26 9.54
C MET A 1 4.60 -16.63 8.35
N PHE A 2 5.15 -16.83 7.15
CA PHE A 2 4.40 -17.18 5.93
C PHE A 2 3.69 -18.56 5.97
N GLU A 3 4.12 -19.47 6.84
CA GLU A 3 3.47 -20.78 7.03
C GLU A 3 2.01 -20.68 7.50
N LYS A 4 1.68 -19.61 8.22
CA LYS A 4 0.32 -19.35 8.70
C LYS A 4 -0.58 -18.62 7.70
N PHE A 5 -0.04 -18.18 6.57
CA PHE A 5 -0.83 -17.47 5.55
C PHE A 5 -1.69 -18.47 4.78
N THR A 6 -2.94 -18.11 4.52
CA THR A 6 -3.78 -18.83 3.57
C THR A 6 -3.16 -18.78 2.17
N LYS A 7 -3.64 -19.64 1.27
CA LYS A 7 -3.16 -19.65 -0.13
C LYS A 7 -3.38 -18.30 -0.80
N GLU A 8 -4.51 -17.67 -0.55
CA GLU A 8 -4.90 -16.36 -1.07
C GLU A 8 -3.99 -15.26 -0.49
N ALA A 9 -3.79 -15.21 0.82
CA ALA A 9 -2.92 -14.22 1.45
C ALA A 9 -1.47 -14.30 0.93
N ARG A 10 -0.96 -15.53 0.70
CA ARG A 10 0.34 -15.72 0.06
C ARG A 10 0.36 -15.21 -1.37
N ALA A 11 -0.71 -15.47 -2.14
CA ALA A 11 -0.82 -14.98 -3.51
C ALA A 11 -0.81 -13.44 -3.56
N ALA A 12 -1.53 -12.76 -2.66
CA ALA A 12 -1.53 -11.30 -2.57
C ALA A 12 -0.12 -10.73 -2.28
N VAL A 13 0.65 -11.36 -1.39
CA VAL A 13 2.04 -10.93 -1.11
C VAL A 13 2.97 -11.14 -2.32
N VAL A 14 2.77 -12.22 -3.08
CA VAL A 14 3.52 -12.45 -4.33
C VAL A 14 3.10 -11.45 -5.40
N GLU A 15 1.81 -11.17 -5.53
CA GLU A 15 1.29 -10.19 -6.48
C GLU A 15 1.77 -8.78 -6.19
N ALA A 16 1.97 -8.41 -4.91
CA ALA A 16 2.57 -7.13 -4.55
C ALA A 16 3.97 -6.93 -5.16
N GLN A 17 4.76 -7.98 -5.35
CA GLN A 17 6.02 -7.90 -6.09
C GLN A 17 5.80 -7.62 -7.58
N GLN A 18 4.75 -8.20 -8.16
CA GLN A 18 4.41 -7.95 -9.56
C GLN A 18 3.96 -6.50 -9.74
N VAL A 19 3.09 -5.99 -8.87
CA VAL A 19 2.68 -4.57 -8.86
C VAL A 19 3.91 -3.66 -8.75
N ALA A 20 4.86 -3.95 -7.86
CA ALA A 20 6.08 -3.15 -7.71
C ALA A 20 6.97 -3.18 -8.98
N ARG A 21 7.03 -4.30 -9.69
CA ARG A 21 7.76 -4.40 -10.96
C ARG A 21 7.08 -3.60 -12.07
N GLU A 22 5.75 -3.67 -12.17
CA GLU A 22 4.95 -2.93 -13.15
C GLU A 22 5.08 -1.42 -12.95
N THR A 23 5.06 -0.99 -11.70
CA THR A 23 5.23 0.43 -11.34
C THR A 23 6.68 0.87 -11.28
N ARG A 24 7.64 -0.03 -11.56
CA ARG A 24 9.09 0.21 -11.49
C ARG A 24 9.56 0.72 -10.13
N SER A 25 8.90 0.30 -9.07
CA SER A 25 9.23 0.70 -7.70
C SER A 25 10.48 -0.02 -7.20
N ALA A 26 11.35 0.68 -6.48
CA ALA A 26 12.56 0.11 -5.90
C ALA A 26 12.27 -0.79 -4.69
N THR A 27 11.13 -0.59 -4.03
CA THR A 27 10.68 -1.30 -2.83
C THR A 27 9.19 -1.63 -2.92
N ILE A 28 8.75 -2.61 -2.13
CA ILE A 28 7.34 -2.93 -1.94
C ILE A 28 6.89 -2.25 -0.66
N ASP A 29 6.06 -1.24 -0.76
CA ASP A 29 5.40 -0.60 0.36
C ASP A 29 3.95 -1.08 0.54
N THR A 30 3.25 -0.52 1.51
CA THR A 30 1.87 -0.93 1.83
C THR A 30 0.85 -0.58 0.73
N ARG A 31 1.14 0.33 -0.20
CA ARG A 31 0.29 0.63 -1.37
C ARG A 31 0.31 -0.53 -2.37
N HIS A 32 1.49 -1.13 -2.58
CA HIS A 32 1.63 -2.33 -3.43
C HIS A 32 0.90 -3.53 -2.83
N LEU A 33 1.05 -3.73 -1.50
CA LEU A 33 0.31 -4.77 -0.78
C LEU A 33 -1.20 -4.54 -0.87
N LEU A 34 -1.67 -3.32 -0.68
CA LEU A 34 -3.08 -2.96 -0.77
C LEU A 34 -3.63 -3.23 -2.17
N ALA A 35 -2.96 -2.74 -3.22
CA ALA A 35 -3.40 -2.94 -4.61
C ALA A 35 -3.49 -4.42 -4.98
N ALA A 36 -2.51 -5.24 -4.56
CA ALA A 36 -2.51 -6.67 -4.79
C ALA A 36 -3.62 -7.40 -4.00
N LEU A 37 -3.84 -6.97 -2.75
CA LEU A 37 -4.77 -7.61 -1.83
C LEU A 37 -6.23 -7.42 -2.24
N VAL A 38 -6.59 -6.20 -2.67
CA VAL A 38 -7.98 -5.87 -3.02
C VAL A 38 -8.27 -5.98 -4.52
N GLY A 39 -7.24 -6.12 -5.35
CA GLY A 39 -7.37 -6.34 -6.79
C GLY A 39 -7.79 -7.77 -7.18
N ALA A 40 -7.79 -8.70 -6.23
CA ALA A 40 -8.26 -10.07 -6.42
C ALA A 40 -9.53 -10.33 -5.59
N PRO A 41 -10.40 -11.26 -6.01
CA PRO A 41 -11.53 -11.70 -5.18
C PRO A 41 -11.04 -12.29 -3.86
N GLY A 42 -11.72 -11.96 -2.75
CA GLY A 42 -11.40 -12.51 -1.43
C GLY A 42 -11.84 -11.60 -0.28
N PRO A 43 -11.57 -12.01 0.98
CA PRO A 43 -12.07 -11.35 2.18
C PRO A 43 -11.77 -9.84 2.25
N ALA A 44 -10.62 -9.40 1.74
CA ALA A 44 -10.26 -7.98 1.73
C ALA A 44 -11.13 -7.17 0.75
N ALA A 45 -11.31 -7.65 -0.49
CA ALA A 45 -12.16 -7.00 -1.48
C ALA A 45 -13.63 -6.99 -1.03
N ASP A 46 -14.10 -8.08 -0.42
CA ASP A 46 -15.46 -8.20 0.11
C ASP A 46 -15.69 -7.24 1.29
N ALA A 47 -14.67 -7.07 2.15
CA ALA A 47 -14.70 -6.09 3.23
C ALA A 47 -14.83 -4.64 2.71
N LEU A 48 -14.10 -4.30 1.63
CA LEU A 48 -14.23 -2.98 1.01
C LEU A 48 -15.65 -2.75 0.47
N ARG A 49 -16.19 -3.72 -0.29
CA ARG A 49 -17.57 -3.64 -0.81
C ARG A 49 -18.60 -3.49 0.30
N ALA A 50 -18.45 -4.25 1.38
CA ALA A 50 -19.33 -4.18 2.54
C ALA A 50 -19.25 -2.83 3.28
N ALA A 51 -18.12 -2.13 3.18
CA ALA A 51 -17.93 -0.78 3.71
C ALA A 51 -18.32 0.33 2.70
N GLY A 52 -18.87 -0.03 1.54
CA GLY A 52 -19.29 0.92 0.51
C GLY A 52 -18.17 1.45 -0.39
N LEU A 53 -17.00 0.79 -0.39
CA LEU A 53 -15.90 1.13 -1.27
C LEU A 53 -15.84 0.19 -2.47
N ASP A 54 -15.50 0.76 -3.64
CA ASP A 54 -15.16 -0.02 -4.81
C ASP A 54 -13.68 -0.45 -4.74
N PRO A 55 -13.37 -1.78 -4.72
CA PRO A 55 -12.01 -2.26 -4.76
C PRO A 55 -11.19 -1.75 -5.94
N ASP A 56 -11.81 -1.60 -7.13
CA ASP A 56 -11.12 -1.14 -8.32
C ASP A 56 -10.71 0.35 -8.19
N ASP A 57 -11.55 1.19 -7.56
CA ASP A 57 -11.15 2.58 -7.25
C ASP A 57 -9.98 2.62 -6.25
N VAL A 58 -9.99 1.77 -5.23
CA VAL A 58 -8.87 1.68 -4.27
C VAL A 58 -7.58 1.24 -4.96
N VAL A 59 -7.64 0.24 -5.86
CA VAL A 59 -6.47 -0.18 -6.67
C VAL A 59 -5.97 0.97 -7.54
N ALA A 60 -6.88 1.68 -8.23
CA ALA A 60 -6.53 2.81 -9.07
C ALA A 60 -5.88 3.95 -8.27
N ARG A 61 -6.39 4.26 -7.08
CA ARG A 61 -5.80 5.26 -6.15
C ARG A 61 -4.41 4.83 -5.69
N ALA A 62 -4.27 3.58 -5.25
CA ALA A 62 -2.97 3.05 -4.83
C ALA A 62 -1.94 3.15 -5.97
N ARG A 63 -2.29 2.74 -7.19
CA ARG A 63 -1.41 2.83 -8.36
C ARG A 63 -1.07 4.29 -8.72
N ARG A 64 -2.03 5.23 -8.63
CA ARG A 64 -1.76 6.66 -8.85
C ARG A 64 -0.78 7.22 -7.83
N THR A 65 -0.96 6.91 -6.54
CA THR A 65 -0.05 7.39 -5.48
C THR A 65 1.34 6.75 -5.57
N ILE A 66 1.45 5.50 -6.02
CA ILE A 66 2.74 4.86 -6.31
C ILE A 66 3.44 5.60 -7.48
N ALA A 67 2.72 5.87 -8.57
CA ALA A 67 3.26 6.56 -9.74
C ALA A 67 3.68 8.02 -9.45
N ALA A 68 2.95 8.70 -8.55
CA ALA A 68 3.31 10.04 -8.10
C ALA A 68 4.58 10.06 -7.23
N GLY A 69 5.00 8.90 -6.71
CA GLY A 69 6.12 8.80 -5.76
C GLY A 69 5.75 9.28 -4.35
N GLU A 70 6.72 9.19 -3.43
CA GLU A 70 6.59 9.87 -2.14
C GLU A 70 6.88 11.36 -2.37
N PRO A 71 5.97 12.27 -1.96
CA PRO A 71 6.26 13.69 -1.99
C PRO A 71 7.52 13.94 -1.16
N LEU A 72 8.52 14.58 -1.73
CA LEU A 72 9.63 15.09 -0.94
C LEU A 72 9.05 16.12 0.05
N ASP A 73 9.35 15.94 1.33
CA ASP A 73 8.89 16.89 2.36
C ASP A 73 9.63 18.21 2.17
N ALA A 74 8.98 19.13 1.45
CA ALA A 74 9.52 20.47 1.19
C ALA A 74 9.79 21.23 2.48
N GLY A 75 8.99 21.02 3.54
CA GLY A 75 9.18 21.65 4.84
C GLY A 75 10.43 21.14 5.57
N ALA A 76 10.62 19.80 5.58
CA ALA A 76 11.82 19.21 6.17
C ALA A 76 13.09 19.60 5.40
N LEU A 77 13.01 19.67 4.06
CA LEU A 77 14.13 20.10 3.23
C LEU A 77 14.45 21.60 3.44
N ALA A 78 13.42 22.45 3.53
CA ALA A 78 13.59 23.88 3.82
C ALA A 78 14.23 24.11 5.19
N ALA A 79 13.90 23.29 6.20
CA ALA A 79 14.49 23.39 7.54
C ALA A 79 16.00 23.10 7.56
N VAL A 80 16.53 22.37 6.58
CA VAL A 80 17.96 22.14 6.39
C VAL A 80 18.56 23.00 5.27
N GLY A 81 17.82 24.04 4.82
CA GLY A 81 18.30 25.00 3.83
C GLY A 81 18.22 24.54 2.38
N VAL A 82 17.44 23.49 2.09
CA VAL A 82 17.26 22.93 0.73
C VAL A 82 15.96 23.45 0.14
N ASP A 83 16.04 24.30 -0.90
CA ASP A 83 14.89 24.75 -1.67
C ASP A 83 14.57 23.73 -2.78
N LEU A 84 13.49 22.96 -2.56
CA LEU A 84 13.07 21.91 -3.49
C LEU A 84 12.60 22.47 -4.85
N ASP A 85 11.95 23.64 -4.85
CA ASP A 85 11.44 24.24 -6.08
C ASP A 85 12.60 24.76 -6.95
N GLU A 86 13.62 25.33 -6.32
CA GLU A 86 14.86 25.74 -7.01
C GLU A 86 15.60 24.51 -7.60
N ILE A 87 15.67 23.40 -6.84
CA ILE A 87 16.27 22.16 -7.34
C ILE A 87 15.48 21.62 -8.52
N ARG A 88 14.15 21.57 -8.43
CA ARG A 88 13.31 21.14 -9.57
C ARG A 88 13.55 22.00 -10.80
N ARG A 89 13.49 23.31 -10.64
CA ARG A 89 13.70 24.25 -11.74
C ARG A 89 15.03 24.01 -12.44
N ARG A 90 16.13 23.97 -11.68
CA ARG A 90 17.48 23.71 -12.23
C ARG A 90 17.62 22.35 -12.88
N THR A 91 17.00 21.32 -12.27
CA THR A 91 17.05 19.97 -12.82
C THR A 91 16.25 19.88 -14.12
N ASP A 92 15.11 20.56 -14.20
CA ASP A 92 14.28 20.59 -15.40
C ASP A 92 14.92 21.40 -16.52
N GLU A 93 15.65 22.49 -16.21
CA GLU A 93 16.42 23.29 -17.18
C GLU A 93 17.54 22.45 -17.84
N VAL A 94 18.21 21.59 -17.07
CA VAL A 94 19.36 20.81 -17.56
C VAL A 94 18.95 19.49 -18.19
N PHE A 95 17.94 18.80 -17.62
CA PHE A 95 17.58 17.42 -17.98
C PHE A 95 16.15 17.27 -18.53
N GLY A 96 15.45 18.40 -18.70
CA GLY A 96 14.07 18.46 -19.20
C GLY A 96 13.01 18.24 -18.11
N ALA A 97 11.79 18.72 -18.37
CA ALA A 97 10.68 18.76 -17.42
C ALA A 97 10.42 17.39 -16.75
N GLY A 98 10.25 17.41 -15.41
CA GLY A 98 10.04 16.21 -14.58
C GLY A 98 11.27 15.32 -14.40
N ALA A 99 12.47 15.85 -14.63
CA ALA A 99 13.72 15.10 -14.53
C ALA A 99 13.99 14.59 -13.11
N LEU A 100 13.68 15.40 -12.09
CA LEU A 100 13.85 15.01 -10.69
C LEU A 100 12.91 13.85 -10.29
N ASP A 101 11.67 13.90 -10.74
CA ASP A 101 10.67 12.87 -10.48
C ASP A 101 11.04 11.54 -11.16
N ARG A 102 11.58 11.64 -12.41
CA ARG A 102 12.10 10.46 -13.12
C ARG A 102 13.37 9.88 -12.48
N ALA A 103 14.22 10.70 -11.86
CA ALA A 103 15.45 10.25 -11.22
C ALA A 103 15.16 9.38 -9.97
N GLY A 104 14.09 9.67 -9.25
CA GLY A 104 13.62 8.85 -8.12
C GLY A 104 13.06 7.49 -8.55
N ALA A 105 12.63 7.36 -9.80
CA ALA A 105 11.99 6.15 -10.36
C ALA A 105 13.00 5.10 -10.87
N ARG A 106 14.16 4.93 -10.22
CA ARG A 106 15.06 3.81 -10.52
C ARG A 106 14.48 2.52 -9.97
N GLY A 107 13.61 1.88 -10.77
CA GLY A 107 13.08 0.55 -10.48
C GLY A 107 14.16 -0.53 -10.41
N PRO A 108 13.86 -1.68 -9.80
CA PRO A 108 14.79 -2.79 -9.68
C PRO A 108 15.23 -3.26 -11.06
N ARG A 109 16.52 -3.59 -11.20
CA ARG A 109 17.03 -4.25 -12.41
C ARG A 109 16.25 -5.54 -12.63
N ARG A 110 15.88 -5.84 -13.88
CA ARG A 110 15.17 -7.07 -14.28
C ARG A 110 15.76 -8.30 -13.56
N GLY A 111 14.91 -9.08 -12.86
CA GLY A 111 15.30 -10.32 -12.19
C GLY A 111 15.74 -10.20 -10.72
N LYS A 112 15.88 -8.99 -10.13
CA LYS A 112 16.19 -8.86 -8.71
C LYS A 112 14.93 -8.89 -7.84
N HIS A 113 15.06 -9.49 -6.66
CA HIS A 113 14.05 -9.43 -5.61
C HIS A 113 13.84 -7.96 -5.18
N VAL A 114 12.57 -7.52 -5.15
CA VAL A 114 12.20 -6.19 -4.65
C VAL A 114 12.00 -6.30 -3.15
N PRO A 115 12.74 -5.56 -2.31
CA PRO A 115 12.61 -5.67 -0.86
C PRO A 115 11.34 -4.95 -0.37
N PHE A 116 10.80 -5.44 0.76
CA PHE A 116 9.73 -4.77 1.48
C PHE A 116 10.28 -3.61 2.32
N THR A 117 9.54 -2.51 2.34
CA THR A 117 9.78 -1.40 3.28
C THR A 117 9.46 -1.80 4.72
N ASP A 118 9.89 -1.02 5.68
CA ASP A 118 9.68 -1.36 7.10
C ASP A 118 8.20 -1.21 7.51
N ASP A 119 7.47 -0.25 6.93
CA ASP A 119 6.01 -0.13 7.11
C ASP A 119 5.26 -1.33 6.51
N ALA A 120 5.67 -1.84 5.35
CA ALA A 120 5.10 -3.04 4.77
C ALA A 120 5.38 -4.29 5.64
N LYS A 121 6.60 -4.47 6.13
CA LYS A 121 6.92 -5.53 7.11
C LYS A 121 6.09 -5.39 8.37
N LYS A 122 5.94 -4.14 8.87
CA LYS A 122 5.14 -3.84 10.05
C LYS A 122 3.67 -4.19 9.87
N SER A 123 3.10 -3.87 8.70
CA SER A 123 1.70 -4.23 8.41
C SER A 123 1.48 -5.74 8.41
N LEU A 124 2.44 -6.54 7.90
CA LEU A 124 2.39 -8.00 7.95
C LEU A 124 2.49 -8.55 9.39
N GLU A 125 3.32 -7.95 10.25
CA GLU A 125 3.34 -8.30 11.68
C GLU A 125 2.03 -7.97 12.37
N LEU A 126 1.44 -6.82 12.05
CA LEU A 126 0.16 -6.41 12.60
C LEU A 126 -0.97 -7.33 12.14
N ALA A 127 -0.93 -7.83 10.90
CA ALA A 127 -1.87 -8.84 10.41
C ALA A 127 -1.82 -10.13 11.24
N LEU A 128 -0.62 -10.60 11.60
CA LEU A 128 -0.47 -11.74 12.51
C LEU A 128 -1.09 -11.44 13.89
N ARG A 129 -0.88 -10.23 14.43
CA ARG A 129 -1.47 -9.83 15.72
C ARG A 129 -2.98 -9.77 15.65
N GLU A 130 -3.56 -9.34 14.53
CA GLU A 130 -5.01 -9.35 14.32
C GLU A 130 -5.56 -10.78 14.26
N ALA A 131 -4.90 -11.71 13.55
CA ALA A 131 -5.31 -13.11 13.52
C ALA A 131 -5.28 -13.74 14.93
N VAL A 132 -4.24 -13.45 15.73
CA VAL A 132 -4.17 -13.89 17.12
C VAL A 132 -5.30 -13.28 17.97
N ARG A 133 -5.58 -11.99 17.79
CA ARG A 133 -6.68 -11.30 18.49
C ARG A 133 -8.05 -11.90 18.16
N LEU A 134 -8.26 -12.26 16.89
CA LEU A 134 -9.50 -12.88 16.41
C LEU A 134 -9.56 -14.38 16.71
N LYS A 135 -8.47 -14.97 17.21
CA LYS A 135 -8.30 -16.40 17.50
C LYS A 135 -8.36 -17.29 16.27
N ASP A 136 -7.98 -16.76 15.11
CA ASP A 136 -7.96 -17.49 13.86
C ASP A 136 -6.66 -18.27 13.69
N ARG A 137 -6.75 -19.45 13.05
CA ARG A 137 -5.61 -20.35 12.85
C ARG A 137 -4.69 -19.93 11.70
N GLY A 138 -5.24 -19.18 10.74
CA GLY A 138 -4.56 -18.69 9.55
C GLY A 138 -4.62 -17.18 9.41
N ILE A 139 -3.77 -16.65 8.57
CA ILE A 139 -3.77 -15.23 8.19
C ILE A 139 -4.33 -15.16 6.78
N ASP A 140 -5.52 -14.60 6.61
CA ASP A 140 -6.18 -14.37 5.33
C ASP A 140 -6.11 -12.91 4.88
N GLY A 141 -6.79 -12.58 3.77
CA GLY A 141 -6.85 -11.24 3.22
C GLY A 141 -7.48 -10.20 4.14
N GLY A 142 -8.48 -10.60 4.94
CA GLY A 142 -9.09 -9.74 5.95
C GLY A 142 -8.07 -9.32 7.01
N HIS A 143 -7.27 -10.26 7.51
CA HIS A 143 -6.20 -9.98 8.47
C HIS A 143 -5.11 -9.08 7.88
N LEU A 144 -4.75 -9.28 6.60
CA LEU A 144 -3.79 -8.41 5.92
C LEU A 144 -4.32 -6.98 5.80
N LEU A 145 -5.59 -6.82 5.44
CA LEU A 145 -6.25 -5.50 5.39
C LEU A 145 -6.27 -4.84 6.77
N LEU A 146 -6.60 -5.57 7.83
CA LEU A 146 -6.55 -5.09 9.22
C LEU A 146 -5.13 -4.65 9.61
N GLY A 147 -4.11 -5.37 9.16
CA GLY A 147 -2.71 -5.01 9.37
C GLY A 147 -2.34 -3.68 8.72
N VAL A 148 -2.77 -3.44 7.49
CA VAL A 148 -2.60 -2.16 6.78
C VAL A 148 -3.35 -1.03 7.49
N LEU A 149 -4.60 -1.24 7.89
CA LEU A 149 -5.42 -0.26 8.60
C LEU A 149 -4.86 0.13 9.97
N ARG A 150 -4.08 -0.75 10.59
CA ARG A 150 -3.48 -0.52 11.90
C ARG A 150 -2.12 0.15 11.83
N ALA A 151 -1.45 0.06 10.71
CA ALA A 151 -0.16 0.68 10.47
C ALA A 151 -0.36 2.17 10.10
N ASP A 152 0.47 3.07 10.64
CA ASP A 152 0.60 4.42 10.08
C ASP A 152 1.47 4.31 8.82
N CYS A 153 0.81 4.20 7.66
CA CYS A 153 1.48 3.85 6.42
C CYS A 153 0.78 4.45 5.19
N PRO A 154 1.48 4.53 4.05
CA PRO A 154 0.90 5.05 2.82
C PRO A 154 -0.37 4.30 2.36
N GLY A 155 -0.44 2.98 2.54
CA GLY A 155 -1.62 2.19 2.20
C GLY A 155 -2.85 2.54 3.05
N CYS A 156 -2.65 2.84 4.34
CA CYS A 156 -3.73 3.30 5.22
C CYS A 156 -4.25 4.67 4.78
N ARG A 157 -3.37 5.57 4.34
CA ARG A 157 -3.77 6.89 3.80
C ARG A 157 -4.61 6.75 2.54
N VAL A 158 -4.23 5.86 1.61
CA VAL A 158 -5.05 5.58 0.41
C VAL A 158 -6.46 5.09 0.78
N LEU A 159 -6.57 4.21 1.80
CA LEU A 159 -7.88 3.75 2.29
C LEU A 159 -8.70 4.87 2.93
N ALA A 160 -8.05 5.75 3.70
CA ALA A 160 -8.72 6.91 4.31
C ALA A 160 -9.27 7.88 3.26
N ASP A 161 -8.48 8.17 2.22
CA ASP A 161 -8.88 9.04 1.11
C ASP A 161 -10.03 8.42 0.30
N ALA A 162 -9.98 7.09 0.07
CA ALA A 162 -11.05 6.38 -0.61
C ALA A 162 -12.34 6.37 0.22
N ALA A 163 -12.24 6.11 1.52
CA ALA A 163 -13.38 6.12 2.43
C ALA A 163 -14.03 7.51 2.51
N SER A 164 -13.22 8.56 2.65
CA SER A 164 -13.72 9.93 2.64
C SER A 164 -14.46 10.28 1.34
N ALA A 165 -13.93 9.88 0.19
CA ALA A 165 -14.56 10.10 -1.11
C ALA A 165 -15.88 9.33 -1.28
N ALA A 166 -16.04 8.19 -0.61
CA ALA A 166 -17.25 7.37 -0.59
C ALA A 166 -18.24 7.75 0.54
N ASN A 167 -18.02 8.87 1.25
CA ASN A 167 -18.77 9.28 2.43
C ASN A 167 -18.87 8.20 3.53
N THR A 168 -17.78 7.45 3.71
CA THR A 168 -17.61 6.47 4.79
C THR A 168 -16.29 6.76 5.53
N ASP A 169 -15.90 5.90 6.45
CA ASP A 169 -14.67 6.07 7.23
C ASP A 169 -13.86 4.78 7.34
N VAL A 170 -12.64 4.92 7.80
CA VAL A 170 -11.71 3.81 8.02
C VAL A 170 -12.23 2.85 9.10
N ALA A 171 -13.04 3.33 10.06
CA ALA A 171 -13.61 2.49 11.10
C ALA A 171 -14.65 1.52 10.51
N ALA A 172 -15.46 1.97 9.55
CA ALA A 172 -16.39 1.11 8.83
C ALA A 172 -15.65 0.02 8.04
N VAL A 173 -14.55 0.37 7.35
CA VAL A 173 -13.69 -0.59 6.65
C VAL A 173 -13.11 -1.61 7.62
N ARG A 174 -12.66 -1.17 8.80
CA ARG A 174 -12.13 -2.06 9.84
C ARG A 174 -13.17 -3.06 10.32
N VAL A 175 -14.38 -2.60 10.63
CA VAL A 175 -15.48 -3.47 11.07
C VAL A 175 -15.83 -4.50 9.99
N ALA A 176 -15.87 -4.09 8.74
CA ALA A 176 -16.12 -4.98 7.62
C ALA A 176 -15.01 -6.03 7.45
N ALA A 177 -13.73 -5.60 7.58
CA ALA A 177 -12.58 -6.50 7.51
C ALA A 177 -12.56 -7.54 8.65
N GLU A 178 -12.94 -7.14 9.87
CA GLU A 178 -13.07 -8.08 11.00
C GLU A 178 -14.18 -9.13 10.78
N ARG A 179 -15.26 -8.74 10.13
CA ARG A 179 -16.35 -9.68 9.77
C ARG A 179 -15.92 -10.64 8.67
N ALA A 180 -15.24 -10.11 7.64
CA ALA A 180 -14.77 -10.91 6.53
C ALA A 180 -13.72 -11.95 6.97
N ALA A 181 -12.78 -11.57 7.83
CA ALA A 181 -11.78 -12.49 8.39
C ALA A 181 -12.40 -13.64 9.18
N ARG A 182 -13.48 -13.39 9.93
CA ARG A 182 -14.19 -14.45 10.71
C ARG A 182 -15.07 -15.36 9.86
N ALA A 183 -15.36 -14.99 8.63
CA ALA A 183 -16.23 -15.75 7.73
C ALA A 183 -15.45 -16.68 6.77
N ALA A 184 -14.12 -16.53 6.72
CA ALA A 184 -13.22 -17.27 5.86
C ALA A 184 -12.64 -18.50 6.55
#